data_3af73a7a12a44e009eba1c1a1215a7ab
#
_entry.id   3af73a7a12a44e009eba1c1a1215a7ab
#
_cell.length_a   1.000
_cell.length_b   1.000
_cell.length_c   1.000
_cell.angle_alpha   90.00
_cell.angle_beta   90.00
_cell.angle_gamma   90.00
#
_symmetry.space_group_name_H-M   'P 1'
#
loop_
_entity.id
_entity.type
_entity.pdbx_description
1 polymer ?
#
loop_
_entity_poly.entity_id
_entity_poly.type
_entity_poly.pdbx_seq_one_letter_code
_entity_poly.pdbx_strand_id
1 'polypeptide(L)'
;PLQRKVLVLLDREGPRAHLENIVYETCQMVLNYYGMLPEYRNVDAGPLPGDESMAGYRGVITAFSGKGPEDPKACLAWLLRQMEAGRKLIVLGSLGMPASGDPESGAGRLASDVYGGLGLRHEGDYTAVRSLLRYARKDPAGMDFERDLPAFPEIYEQYVPTGEDLHVFLSVRRIDRPESESAVVVTGPAGGFAMVEYMRWQDPVTFKKQWYLDPFRFFREALGLESAPAPDPTTLNGLRVAISHVDGDAFSGISRIDDDQPLCGEVIRDRVLERFD
;
A
#
# COMPACT_ATOMS: atom_id res chain seq x y z
N PRO A 1 -12.87 -6.32 -19.36
CA PRO A 1 -13.17 -6.47 -17.92
C PRO A 1 -12.30 -5.54 -17.11
N LEU A 2 -12.86 -4.90 -16.07
CA LEU A 2 -12.09 -4.05 -15.17
C LEU A 2 -11.14 -4.92 -14.33
N GLN A 3 -9.83 -4.65 -14.42
CA GLN A 3 -8.84 -5.33 -13.58
C GLN A 3 -8.95 -4.80 -12.16
N ARG A 4 -9.26 -5.69 -11.20
CA ARG A 4 -9.46 -5.32 -9.78
C ARG A 4 -8.44 -5.92 -8.83
N LYS A 5 -7.53 -6.75 -9.30
CA LYS A 5 -6.48 -7.33 -8.48
C LYS A 5 -5.25 -6.41 -8.43
N VAL A 6 -4.61 -6.35 -7.27
CA VAL A 6 -3.32 -5.70 -7.05
C VAL A 6 -2.42 -6.68 -6.34
N LEU A 7 -1.25 -6.95 -6.92
CA LEU A 7 -0.26 -7.82 -6.30
C LEU A 7 0.60 -7.01 -5.33
N VAL A 8 0.64 -7.40 -4.06
CA VAL A 8 1.47 -6.78 -3.03
C VAL A 8 2.69 -7.68 -2.79
N LEU A 9 3.87 -7.18 -3.12
CA LEU A 9 5.13 -7.87 -2.91
C LEU A 9 5.72 -7.52 -1.54
N LEU A 10 6.08 -8.55 -0.78
CA LEU A 10 6.65 -8.48 0.56
C LEU A 10 8.01 -9.16 0.59
N ASP A 11 8.88 -8.74 1.51
CA ASP A 11 10.20 -9.32 1.79
C ASP A 11 10.27 -10.05 3.15
N ARG A 12 9.12 -10.28 3.78
CA ARG A 12 9.00 -10.97 5.08
C ARG A 12 8.50 -12.39 4.92
N GLU A 13 9.08 -13.28 5.73
CA GLU A 13 8.66 -14.67 5.85
C GLU A 13 7.73 -14.89 7.05
N GLY A 14 6.96 -15.97 6.96
CA GLY A 14 6.10 -16.43 8.03
C GLY A 14 4.61 -16.36 7.72
N PRO A 15 3.79 -17.13 8.45
CA PRO A 15 2.35 -17.29 8.14
C PRO A 15 1.53 -16.00 8.35
N ARG A 16 2.08 -15.02 9.07
CA ARG A 16 1.44 -13.73 9.35
C ARG A 16 2.18 -12.55 8.72
N ALA A 17 3.19 -12.77 7.88
CA ALA A 17 3.99 -11.70 7.28
C ALA A 17 3.15 -10.63 6.56
N HIS A 18 2.05 -11.04 5.92
CA HIS A 18 1.13 -10.11 5.27
C HIS A 18 0.37 -9.22 6.26
N LEU A 19 0.08 -9.69 7.49
CA LEU A 19 -0.65 -8.92 8.50
C LEU A 19 0.21 -7.80 9.11
N GLU A 20 1.53 -7.94 9.09
CA GLU A 20 2.49 -7.00 9.64
C GLU A 20 3.07 -6.06 8.57
N ASN A 21 2.41 -5.96 7.42
CA ASN A 21 2.84 -5.12 6.32
C ASN A 21 2.04 -3.83 6.26
N ILE A 22 2.69 -2.73 5.87
CA ILE A 22 2.05 -1.40 5.78
C ILE A 22 0.80 -1.41 4.88
N VAL A 23 0.79 -2.21 3.81
CA VAL A 23 -0.37 -2.28 2.91
C VAL A 23 -1.56 -2.89 3.62
N TYR A 24 -1.38 -4.02 4.31
CA TYR A 24 -2.46 -4.65 5.08
C TYR A 24 -2.92 -3.74 6.23
N GLU A 25 -1.96 -3.23 7.00
CA GLU A 25 -2.24 -2.46 8.21
C GLU A 25 -2.95 -1.12 7.96
N THR A 26 -2.70 -0.48 6.81
CA THR A 26 -3.18 0.88 6.56
C THR A 26 -3.79 1.10 5.19
N CYS A 27 -3.26 0.50 4.12
CA CYS A 27 -3.71 0.77 2.75
C CYS A 27 -4.89 -0.10 2.31
N GLN A 28 -5.05 -1.30 2.90
CA GLN A 28 -6.05 -2.27 2.44
C GLN A 28 -7.48 -1.73 2.46
N MET A 29 -7.84 -0.97 3.49
CA MET A 29 -9.16 -0.36 3.58
C MET A 29 -9.44 0.58 2.40
N VAL A 30 -8.46 1.39 2.02
CA VAL A 30 -8.56 2.32 0.89
C VAL A 30 -8.64 1.57 -0.43
N LEU A 31 -7.84 0.53 -0.62
CA LEU A 31 -7.89 -0.34 -1.79
C LEU A 31 -9.27 -1.00 -1.93
N ASN A 32 -9.80 -1.55 -0.83
CA ASN A 32 -11.12 -2.16 -0.80
C ASN A 32 -12.24 -1.14 -1.10
N TYR A 33 -12.11 0.11 -0.60
CA TYR A 33 -13.05 1.20 -0.92
C TYR A 33 -13.16 1.41 -2.43
N TYR A 34 -12.05 1.32 -3.17
CA TYR A 34 -12.05 1.38 -4.63
C TYR A 34 -12.37 0.03 -5.30
N GLY A 35 -12.70 -1.01 -4.54
CA GLY A 35 -12.98 -2.35 -5.04
C GLY A 35 -11.74 -3.05 -5.59
N MET A 36 -10.56 -2.65 -5.16
CA MET A 36 -9.31 -3.35 -5.45
C MET A 36 -9.12 -4.49 -4.47
N LEU A 37 -8.65 -5.62 -4.96
CA LEU A 37 -8.42 -6.86 -4.19
C LEU A 37 -6.91 -7.07 -4.08
N PRO A 38 -6.29 -6.71 -2.94
CA PRO A 38 -4.87 -6.96 -2.73
C PRO A 38 -4.62 -8.46 -2.50
N GLU A 39 -3.67 -9.01 -3.24
CA GLU A 39 -3.14 -10.35 -3.06
C GLU A 39 -1.68 -10.24 -2.61
N TYR A 40 -1.36 -10.81 -1.47
CA TYR A 40 -0.03 -10.69 -0.84
C TYR A 40 0.87 -11.85 -1.23
N ARG A 41 2.11 -11.55 -1.59
CA ARG A 41 3.11 -12.53 -1.96
C ARG A 41 4.49 -12.17 -1.42
N ASN A 42 5.13 -13.09 -0.74
CA ASN A 42 6.56 -12.99 -0.47
C ASN A 42 7.34 -13.20 -1.76
N VAL A 43 8.26 -12.28 -2.07
CA VAL A 43 9.07 -12.33 -3.30
C VAL A 43 9.99 -13.54 -3.36
N ASP A 44 10.40 -14.06 -2.20
CA ASP A 44 11.34 -15.17 -2.07
C ASP A 44 10.66 -16.52 -1.89
N ALA A 45 9.31 -16.57 -1.85
CA ALA A 45 8.53 -17.81 -1.73
C ALA A 45 8.42 -18.61 -3.05
N GLY A 46 9.25 -18.31 -4.03
CA GLY A 46 9.31 -18.97 -5.34
C GLY A 46 9.18 -17.98 -6.50
N PRO A 47 9.16 -18.47 -7.76
CA PRO A 47 9.19 -17.61 -8.93
C PRO A 47 7.99 -16.66 -8.96
N LEU A 48 8.22 -15.40 -9.31
CA LEU A 48 7.16 -14.39 -9.48
C LEU A 48 6.19 -14.82 -10.62
N PRO A 49 4.91 -14.39 -10.57
CA PRO A 49 3.91 -14.82 -11.53
C PRO A 49 4.29 -14.49 -12.97
N GLY A 50 4.02 -15.41 -13.89
CA GLY A 50 4.15 -15.15 -15.33
C GLY A 50 3.09 -14.19 -15.86
N ASP A 51 3.28 -13.69 -17.08
CA ASP A 51 2.45 -12.64 -17.68
C ASP A 51 0.98 -13.04 -17.83
N GLU A 52 0.69 -14.31 -18.13
CA GLU A 52 -0.68 -14.83 -18.21
C GLU A 52 -1.38 -14.74 -16.84
N SER A 53 -0.69 -15.12 -15.76
CA SER A 53 -1.22 -15.03 -14.41
C SER A 53 -1.47 -13.58 -13.98
N MET A 54 -0.69 -12.63 -14.52
CA MET A 54 -0.81 -11.21 -14.25
C MET A 54 -1.89 -10.51 -15.08
N ALA A 55 -2.55 -11.16 -16.01
CA ALA A 55 -3.56 -10.55 -16.91
C ALA A 55 -4.75 -9.89 -16.14
N GLY A 56 -5.10 -10.44 -14.97
CA GLY A 56 -6.16 -9.91 -14.10
C GLY A 56 -5.74 -8.78 -13.14
N TYR A 57 -4.44 -8.47 -13.09
CA TYR A 57 -3.92 -7.46 -12.16
C TYR A 57 -3.82 -6.09 -12.80
N ARG A 58 -4.30 -5.08 -12.08
CA ARG A 58 -4.17 -3.67 -12.45
C ARG A 58 -2.77 -3.13 -12.19
N GLY A 59 -2.15 -3.62 -11.14
CA GLY A 59 -0.82 -3.14 -10.75
C GLY A 59 -0.16 -4.00 -9.70
N VAL A 60 1.03 -3.56 -9.33
CA VAL A 60 1.88 -4.12 -8.30
C VAL A 60 2.18 -3.06 -7.25
N ILE A 61 2.18 -3.43 -5.98
CA ILE A 61 2.67 -2.59 -4.88
C ILE A 61 3.88 -3.29 -4.27
N THR A 62 5.01 -2.63 -4.20
CA THR A 62 6.16 -3.08 -3.41
C THR A 62 6.11 -2.44 -2.03
N ALA A 63 6.25 -3.25 -0.98
CA ALA A 63 6.21 -2.81 0.41
C ALA A 63 7.25 -3.60 1.22
N PHE A 64 8.52 -3.36 0.87
CA PHE A 64 9.65 -4.04 1.49
C PHE A 64 10.02 -3.37 2.81
N SER A 65 10.32 -4.19 3.82
CA SER A 65 10.55 -3.74 5.20
C SER A 65 12.04 -3.55 5.55
N GLY A 66 12.91 -3.53 4.53
CA GLY A 66 14.32 -3.18 4.66
C GLY A 66 15.32 -4.28 4.26
N LYS A 67 14.94 -5.58 4.28
CA LYS A 67 15.81 -6.66 3.79
C LYS A 67 15.87 -6.66 2.25
N GLY A 68 14.74 -6.40 1.62
CA GLY A 68 14.56 -6.53 0.18
C GLY A 68 14.54 -8.00 -0.29
N PRO A 69 14.33 -8.22 -1.61
CA PRO A 69 14.34 -9.54 -2.20
C PRO A 69 15.74 -10.17 -2.17
N GLU A 70 15.84 -11.50 -2.00
CA GLU A 70 17.11 -12.24 -2.05
C GLU A 70 17.77 -12.18 -3.44
N ASP A 71 16.97 -12.16 -4.50
CA ASP A 71 17.42 -11.85 -5.87
C ASP A 71 16.84 -10.52 -6.37
N PRO A 72 17.49 -9.39 -6.04
CA PRO A 72 17.00 -8.07 -6.46
C PRO A 72 16.96 -7.91 -7.98
N LYS A 73 17.90 -8.53 -8.73
CA LYS A 73 17.94 -8.44 -10.19
C LYS A 73 16.71 -9.09 -10.82
N ALA A 74 16.38 -10.30 -10.41
CA ALA A 74 15.20 -11.00 -10.92
C ALA A 74 13.91 -10.24 -10.58
N CYS A 75 13.78 -9.74 -9.35
CA CYS A 75 12.62 -8.97 -8.92
C CYS A 75 12.47 -7.66 -9.73
N LEU A 76 13.54 -6.87 -9.85
CA LEU A 76 13.51 -5.58 -10.57
C LEU A 76 13.26 -5.78 -12.07
N ALA A 77 13.87 -6.78 -12.69
CA ALA A 77 13.61 -7.12 -14.08
C ALA A 77 12.15 -7.57 -14.29
N TRP A 78 11.57 -8.27 -13.32
CA TRP A 78 10.17 -8.64 -13.36
C TRP A 78 9.25 -7.40 -13.22
N LEU A 79 9.55 -6.45 -12.30
CA LEU A 79 8.81 -5.19 -12.15
C LEU A 79 8.81 -4.38 -13.44
N LEU A 80 9.95 -4.24 -14.09
CA LEU A 80 10.06 -3.54 -15.38
C LEU A 80 9.15 -4.16 -16.45
N ARG A 81 9.15 -5.49 -16.58
CA ARG A 81 8.22 -6.17 -17.51
C ARG A 81 6.75 -5.90 -17.17
N GLN A 82 6.40 -5.82 -15.87
CA GLN A 82 5.02 -5.47 -15.50
C GLN A 82 4.67 -4.04 -15.91
N MET A 83 5.58 -3.09 -15.74
CA MET A 83 5.40 -1.70 -16.19
C MET A 83 5.29 -1.61 -17.71
N GLU A 84 6.16 -2.31 -18.47
CA GLU A 84 6.11 -2.41 -19.93
C GLU A 84 4.79 -3.01 -20.44
N ALA A 85 4.20 -3.94 -19.68
CA ALA A 85 2.88 -4.48 -19.95
C ALA A 85 1.72 -3.55 -19.55
N GLY A 86 2.02 -2.30 -19.15
CA GLY A 86 1.04 -1.27 -18.80
C GLY A 86 0.42 -1.39 -17.40
N ARG A 87 0.96 -2.26 -16.53
CA ARG A 87 0.51 -2.37 -15.14
C ARG A 87 1.07 -1.23 -14.31
N LYS A 88 0.27 -0.71 -13.39
CA LYS A 88 0.69 0.34 -12.48
C LYS A 88 1.66 -0.20 -11.44
N LEU A 89 2.71 0.54 -11.13
CA LEU A 89 3.62 0.22 -10.03
C LEU A 89 3.51 1.27 -8.93
N ILE A 90 3.30 0.83 -7.70
CA ILE A 90 3.38 1.68 -6.52
C ILE A 90 4.54 1.19 -5.66
N VAL A 91 5.48 2.07 -5.38
CA VAL A 91 6.61 1.82 -4.48
C VAL A 91 6.36 2.52 -3.16
N LEU A 92 6.18 1.75 -2.09
CA LEU A 92 6.06 2.25 -0.72
C LEU A 92 7.37 2.03 0.04
N GLY A 93 8.07 3.13 0.30
CA GLY A 93 9.42 3.11 0.87
C GLY A 93 10.49 2.95 -0.19
N SER A 94 11.16 1.82 -0.24
CA SER A 94 12.26 1.55 -1.18
C SER A 94 11.97 0.32 -2.05
N LEU A 95 12.80 0.15 -3.09
CA LEU A 95 12.80 -1.07 -3.91
C LEU A 95 13.56 -2.23 -3.25
N GLY A 96 13.89 -2.11 -1.95
CA GLY A 96 14.62 -3.15 -1.22
C GLY A 96 16.09 -3.25 -1.61
N MET A 97 16.63 -2.25 -2.28
CA MET A 97 18.06 -2.15 -2.54
C MET A 97 18.77 -1.59 -1.31
N PRO A 98 19.94 -2.14 -0.93
CA PRO A 98 20.75 -1.52 0.11
C PRO A 98 21.09 -0.07 -0.28
N ALA A 99 21.00 0.87 0.66
CA ALA A 99 21.37 2.28 0.44
C ALA A 99 22.84 2.46 -0.03
N SER A 100 23.69 1.47 0.26
CA SER A 100 25.08 1.39 -0.22
C SER A 100 25.25 0.57 -1.49
N GLY A 101 24.15 0.20 -2.16
CA GLY A 101 24.19 -0.57 -3.41
C GLY A 101 24.95 0.22 -4.50
N ASP A 102 25.93 -0.43 -5.13
CA ASP A 102 26.65 0.14 -6.26
C ASP A 102 25.68 0.47 -7.40
N PRO A 103 25.47 1.76 -7.74
CA PRO A 103 24.60 2.15 -8.85
C PRO A 103 25.00 1.53 -10.19
N GLU A 104 26.28 1.21 -10.36
CA GLU A 104 26.82 0.58 -11.57
C GLU A 104 26.62 -0.95 -11.56
N SER A 105 26.16 -1.53 -10.46
CA SER A 105 25.79 -2.93 -10.42
C SER A 105 24.61 -3.21 -11.33
N GLY A 106 24.46 -4.47 -11.79
CA GLY A 106 23.30 -4.83 -12.60
C GLY A 106 21.96 -4.62 -11.90
N ALA A 107 21.90 -4.73 -10.56
CA ALA A 107 20.71 -4.42 -9.78
C ALA A 107 20.49 -2.91 -9.62
N GLY A 108 21.56 -2.13 -9.43
CA GLY A 108 21.50 -0.66 -9.35
C GLY A 108 20.93 -0.04 -10.63
N ARG A 109 21.39 -0.51 -11.80
CA ARG A 109 20.85 -0.05 -13.10
C ARG A 109 19.37 -0.39 -13.25
N LEU A 110 18.96 -1.61 -12.92
CA LEU A 110 17.55 -2.01 -12.97
C LEU A 110 16.68 -1.20 -12.00
N ALA A 111 17.19 -0.88 -10.80
CA ALA A 111 16.47 -0.02 -9.86
C ALA A 111 16.32 1.41 -10.44
N SER A 112 17.37 1.95 -11.05
CA SER A 112 17.30 3.24 -11.76
C SER A 112 16.28 3.21 -12.90
N ASP A 113 16.21 2.12 -13.67
CA ASP A 113 15.23 1.93 -14.74
C ASP A 113 13.80 1.87 -14.20
N VAL A 114 13.58 1.18 -13.06
CA VAL A 114 12.25 1.13 -12.39
C VAL A 114 11.83 2.53 -11.92
N TYR A 115 12.71 3.27 -11.25
CA TYR A 115 12.40 4.65 -10.86
C TYR A 115 12.20 5.54 -12.09
N GLY A 116 13.03 5.37 -13.15
CA GLY A 116 12.86 6.06 -14.42
C GLY A 116 11.51 5.81 -15.06
N GLY A 117 11.02 4.59 -15.03
CA GLY A 117 9.67 4.21 -15.46
C GLY A 117 8.56 4.88 -14.66
N LEU A 118 8.78 5.24 -13.40
CA LEU A 118 7.89 6.05 -12.58
C LEU A 118 8.06 7.57 -12.81
N GLY A 119 8.99 7.98 -13.69
CA GLY A 119 9.33 9.38 -13.94
C GLY A 119 10.23 10.01 -12.88
N LEU A 120 11.00 9.19 -12.16
CA LEU A 120 11.89 9.64 -11.10
C LEU A 120 13.34 9.24 -11.40
N ARG A 121 14.29 10.08 -11.03
CA ARG A 121 15.71 9.74 -10.99
C ARG A 121 16.19 9.70 -9.54
N HIS A 122 16.65 8.53 -9.10
CA HIS A 122 17.22 8.33 -7.77
C HIS A 122 18.71 8.72 -7.78
N GLU A 123 19.10 9.66 -6.93
CA GLU A 123 20.47 10.21 -6.91
C GLU A 123 21.33 9.63 -5.76
N GLY A 124 20.74 8.85 -4.85
CA GLY A 124 21.46 8.24 -3.75
C GLY A 124 21.91 9.19 -2.64
N ASP A 125 21.61 10.49 -2.71
CA ASP A 125 21.90 11.43 -1.61
C ASP A 125 20.89 11.24 -0.49
N TYR A 126 21.37 10.88 0.71
CA TYR A 126 20.56 10.53 1.86
C TYR A 126 20.99 11.29 3.10
N THR A 127 20.04 11.73 3.92
CA THR A 127 20.32 12.23 5.27
C THR A 127 19.08 12.14 6.19
N ALA A 128 19.30 11.87 7.46
CA ALA A 128 18.29 11.95 8.54
C ALA A 128 18.59 13.12 9.50
N VAL A 129 19.45 14.05 9.11
CA VAL A 129 19.76 15.24 9.92
C VAL A 129 18.66 16.28 9.73
N ARG A 130 17.63 16.23 10.58
CA ARG A 130 16.41 17.07 10.51
C ARG A 130 16.68 18.58 10.40
N SER A 131 17.74 19.08 11.06
CA SER A 131 18.12 20.50 11.01
C SER A 131 18.46 20.99 9.61
N LEU A 132 18.94 20.10 8.74
CA LEU A 132 19.26 20.38 7.34
C LEU A 132 18.04 20.30 6.41
N LEU A 133 16.89 19.81 6.87
CA LEU A 133 15.76 19.52 6.01
C LEU A 133 14.65 20.57 6.10
N ARG A 134 14.02 20.85 4.96
CA ARG A 134 12.82 21.70 4.86
C ARG A 134 11.87 21.13 3.82
N TYR A 135 10.58 21.29 4.06
CA TYR A 135 9.58 21.08 3.02
C TYR A 135 9.77 22.12 1.91
N ALA A 136 9.83 21.69 0.67
CA ALA A 136 9.95 22.56 -0.48
C ALA A 136 8.59 22.79 -1.14
N ARG A 137 7.80 21.72 -1.29
CA ARG A 137 6.43 21.76 -1.82
C ARG A 137 5.53 20.87 -0.95
N LYS A 138 4.31 21.32 -0.74
CA LYS A 138 3.22 20.54 -0.12
C LYS A 138 1.92 20.84 -0.86
N ASP A 139 1.28 19.80 -1.43
CA ASP A 139 -0.08 19.92 -1.96
C ASP A 139 -1.08 19.95 -0.79
N PRO A 140 -1.77 21.08 -0.54
CA PRO A 140 -2.69 21.19 0.60
C PRO A 140 -3.96 20.32 0.45
N ALA A 141 -4.27 19.86 -0.75
CA ALA A 141 -5.41 18.99 -1.00
C ALA A 141 -5.07 17.49 -0.90
N GLY A 142 -3.78 17.17 -0.78
CA GLY A 142 -3.30 15.79 -0.73
C GLY A 142 -2.47 15.45 0.50
N MET A 143 -2.11 16.46 1.31
CA MET A 143 -1.33 16.28 2.54
C MET A 143 -2.10 16.82 3.74
N ASP A 144 -1.63 16.48 4.96
CA ASP A 144 -2.27 16.84 6.24
C ASP A 144 -3.70 16.27 6.37
N PHE A 145 -3.93 15.03 5.93
CA PHE A 145 -5.26 14.43 5.82
C PHE A 145 -5.93 14.16 7.18
N GLU A 146 -5.33 13.35 8.04
CA GLU A 146 -5.81 13.10 9.42
C GLU A 146 -4.94 13.81 10.46
N ARG A 147 -3.72 14.16 10.05
CA ARG A 147 -2.73 14.77 10.91
C ARG A 147 -1.80 15.66 10.11
N ASP A 148 -1.46 16.81 10.66
CA ASP A 148 -0.46 17.71 10.09
C ASP A 148 0.92 17.06 10.09
N LEU A 149 1.68 17.30 9.02
CA LEU A 149 3.10 16.94 8.96
C LEU A 149 3.87 17.58 10.13
N PRO A 150 4.91 16.93 10.65
CA PRO A 150 5.77 17.55 11.67
C PRO A 150 6.42 18.82 11.12
N ALA A 151 6.80 19.73 12.01
CA ALA A 151 7.39 21.03 11.62
C ALA A 151 8.64 20.93 10.76
N PHE A 152 9.37 19.81 10.87
CA PHE A 152 10.56 19.51 10.07
C PHE A 152 10.48 18.12 9.49
N PRO A 153 10.94 17.93 8.23
CA PRO A 153 11.08 16.61 7.64
C PRO A 153 11.98 15.69 8.49
N GLU A 154 11.67 14.39 8.49
CA GLU A 154 12.40 13.42 9.31
C GLU A 154 13.60 12.82 8.59
N ILE A 155 13.46 12.61 7.29
CA ILE A 155 14.43 11.90 6.47
C ILE A 155 14.42 12.49 5.05
N TYR A 156 15.50 12.35 4.36
CA TYR A 156 15.67 12.78 2.99
C TYR A 156 16.45 11.72 2.21
N GLU A 157 15.93 11.38 1.06
CA GLU A 157 16.61 10.65 0.01
C GLU A 157 16.22 11.29 -1.31
N GLN A 158 17.18 11.47 -2.21
CA GLN A 158 16.95 12.30 -3.37
C GLN A 158 16.32 11.56 -4.54
N TYR A 159 15.07 11.91 -4.83
CA TYR A 159 14.30 11.48 -5.99
C TYR A 159 13.90 12.71 -6.82
N VAL A 160 14.55 12.88 -7.98
CA VAL A 160 14.32 14.02 -8.86
C VAL A 160 13.23 13.69 -9.87
N PRO A 161 12.13 14.47 -9.94
CA PRO A 161 11.13 14.29 -10.98
C PRO A 161 11.72 14.53 -12.38
N THR A 162 11.48 13.60 -13.31
CA THR A 162 11.93 13.67 -14.70
C THR A 162 10.77 13.58 -15.70
N GLY A 163 9.58 13.13 -15.23
CA GLY A 163 8.37 13.08 -16.05
C GLY A 163 7.58 14.39 -16.00
N GLU A 164 6.93 14.76 -17.12
CA GLU A 164 6.12 15.99 -17.22
C GLU A 164 4.75 15.87 -16.52
N ASP A 165 4.17 14.67 -16.50
CA ASP A 165 2.81 14.41 -15.98
C ASP A 165 2.83 13.88 -14.54
N LEU A 166 3.79 14.32 -13.73
CA LEU A 166 3.87 13.92 -12.34
C LEU A 166 3.12 14.89 -11.42
N HIS A 167 2.31 14.33 -10.53
CA HIS A 167 1.71 15.05 -9.43
C HIS A 167 2.54 14.85 -8.15
N VAL A 168 3.27 15.89 -7.74
CA VAL A 168 4.09 15.87 -6.52
C VAL A 168 3.26 16.38 -5.35
N PHE A 169 2.87 15.46 -4.45
CA PHE A 169 2.15 15.78 -3.21
C PHE A 169 3.06 16.45 -2.18
N LEU A 170 4.29 15.96 -2.09
CA LEU A 170 5.26 16.47 -1.12
C LEU A 170 6.68 16.39 -1.69
N SER A 171 7.42 17.49 -1.53
CA SER A 171 8.86 17.48 -1.73
C SER A 171 9.61 18.04 -0.52
N VAL A 172 10.85 17.56 -0.36
CA VAL A 172 11.77 17.95 0.71
C VAL A 172 13.08 18.38 0.07
N ARG A 173 13.75 19.35 0.67
CA ARG A 173 15.08 19.80 0.23
C ARG A 173 16.05 19.93 1.40
N ARG A 174 17.32 19.91 1.10
CA ARG A 174 18.40 20.24 2.01
C ARG A 174 18.69 21.74 1.94
N ILE A 175 18.90 22.38 3.09
CA ILE A 175 19.24 23.82 3.14
C ILE A 175 20.71 24.09 2.75
N ASP A 176 21.58 23.11 2.91
CA ASP A 176 22.99 23.17 2.54
C ASP A 176 23.24 22.87 1.05
N ARG A 177 22.20 22.43 0.32
CA ARG A 177 22.23 22.14 -1.13
C ARG A 177 20.92 22.61 -1.79
N PRO A 178 20.86 23.84 -2.33
CA PRO A 178 19.62 24.42 -2.87
C PRO A 178 18.95 23.60 -3.98
N GLU A 179 19.73 22.93 -4.83
CA GLU A 179 19.22 22.10 -5.96
C GLU A 179 18.81 20.67 -5.54
N SER A 180 18.76 20.40 -4.26
CA SER A 180 18.48 19.07 -3.71
C SER A 180 16.98 18.78 -3.52
N GLU A 181 16.06 19.42 -4.25
CA GLU A 181 14.64 19.12 -4.10
C GLU A 181 14.37 17.66 -4.50
N SER A 182 13.71 16.94 -3.60
CA SER A 182 13.33 15.53 -3.74
C SER A 182 11.82 15.38 -3.64
N ALA A 183 11.19 14.71 -4.61
CA ALA A 183 9.80 14.30 -4.54
C ALA A 183 9.68 13.05 -3.66
N VAL A 184 9.17 13.20 -2.45
CA VAL A 184 9.06 12.11 -1.46
C VAL A 184 7.68 11.45 -1.45
N VAL A 185 6.67 12.10 -2.04
CA VAL A 185 5.35 11.53 -2.36
C VAL A 185 4.91 12.04 -3.71
N VAL A 186 4.68 11.14 -4.67
CA VAL A 186 4.39 11.48 -6.06
C VAL A 186 3.54 10.41 -6.73
N THR A 187 2.67 10.83 -7.65
CA THR A 187 1.94 9.95 -8.57
C THR A 187 2.19 10.37 -10.02
N GLY A 188 1.96 9.46 -10.95
CA GLY A 188 2.10 9.70 -12.36
C GLY A 188 1.44 8.62 -13.21
N PRO A 189 1.56 8.71 -14.54
CA PRO A 189 0.90 7.77 -15.45
C PRO A 189 1.28 6.32 -15.25
N ALA A 190 2.49 6.02 -14.76
CA ALA A 190 2.97 4.65 -14.54
C ALA A 190 2.63 4.10 -13.14
N GLY A 191 2.23 4.95 -12.20
CA GLY A 191 1.95 4.52 -10.83
C GLY A 191 2.23 5.59 -9.80
N GLY A 192 2.90 5.24 -8.69
CA GLY A 192 3.24 6.18 -7.63
C GLY A 192 4.42 5.74 -6.78
N PHE A 193 4.98 6.70 -6.07
CA PHE A 193 6.04 6.50 -5.10
C PHE A 193 5.72 7.28 -3.83
N ALA A 194 5.95 6.69 -2.68
CA ALA A 194 5.86 7.38 -1.40
C ALA A 194 6.87 6.84 -0.40
N MET A 195 7.68 7.71 0.18
CA MET A 195 8.46 7.39 1.37
C MET A 195 7.51 7.19 2.55
N VAL A 196 7.67 6.07 3.27
CA VAL A 196 6.73 5.64 4.33
C VAL A 196 6.60 6.66 5.45
N GLU A 197 7.66 7.37 5.76
CA GLU A 197 7.75 8.39 6.80
C GLU A 197 6.84 9.59 6.52
N TYR A 198 6.50 9.83 5.25
CA TYR A 198 5.62 10.92 4.82
C TYR A 198 4.19 10.47 4.50
N MET A 199 3.92 9.17 4.61
CA MET A 199 2.57 8.64 4.41
C MET A 199 1.73 8.74 5.68
N ARG A 200 2.29 8.28 6.80
CA ARG A 200 1.56 8.15 8.06
C ARG A 200 2.45 8.35 9.28
N TRP A 201 1.83 8.77 10.36
CA TRP A 201 2.38 8.75 11.70
C TRP A 201 1.90 7.53 12.47
N GLN A 202 2.71 7.05 13.39
CA GLN A 202 2.30 6.04 14.35
C GLN A 202 2.72 6.48 15.76
N ASP A 203 1.76 6.45 16.66
CA ASP A 203 2.02 6.70 18.09
C ASP A 203 2.89 5.58 18.66
N PRO A 204 4.05 5.90 19.25
CA PRO A 204 4.98 4.88 19.74
C PRO A 204 4.47 4.12 20.98
N VAL A 205 3.46 4.63 21.67
CA VAL A 205 2.91 4.05 22.90
C VAL A 205 1.59 3.31 22.62
N THR A 206 0.67 3.96 21.93
CA THR A 206 -0.67 3.41 21.66
C THR A 206 -0.78 2.67 20.34
N PHE A 207 0.25 2.78 19.50
CA PHE A 207 0.28 2.25 18.13
C PHE A 207 -0.83 2.78 17.22
N LYS A 208 -1.55 3.84 17.63
CA LYS A 208 -2.53 4.51 16.80
C LYS A 208 -1.85 5.09 15.57
N LYS A 209 -2.45 4.86 14.40
CA LYS A 209 -1.94 5.33 13.12
C LYS A 209 -2.83 6.47 12.61
N GLN A 210 -2.22 7.49 11.99
CA GLN A 210 -2.90 8.62 11.37
C GLN A 210 -2.18 8.98 10.06
N TRP A 211 -2.94 9.26 9.03
CA TRP A 211 -2.40 9.62 7.73
C TRP A 211 -1.95 11.09 7.67
N TYR A 212 -0.76 11.33 7.16
CA TYR A 212 -0.34 12.63 6.65
C TYR A 212 -0.84 12.83 5.21
N LEU A 213 -0.66 11.79 4.38
CA LEU A 213 -1.08 11.74 2.99
C LEU A 213 -2.58 11.40 2.91
N ASP A 214 -3.34 12.05 2.00
CA ASP A 214 -4.66 11.57 1.60
C ASP A 214 -4.50 10.26 0.81
N PRO A 215 -4.75 9.09 1.43
CA PRO A 215 -4.53 7.81 0.77
C PRO A 215 -5.55 7.55 -0.32
N PHE A 216 -6.76 8.10 -0.22
CA PHE A 216 -7.79 7.95 -1.25
C PHE A 216 -7.35 8.61 -2.54
N ARG A 217 -6.89 9.85 -2.46
CA ARG A 217 -6.40 10.58 -3.62
C ARG A 217 -5.17 9.91 -4.21
N PHE A 218 -4.19 9.56 -3.39
CA PHE A 218 -2.96 8.92 -3.83
C PHE A 218 -3.22 7.60 -4.58
N PHE A 219 -3.96 6.66 -3.99
CA PHE A 219 -4.23 5.38 -4.63
C PHE A 219 -5.14 5.49 -5.85
N ARG A 220 -6.08 6.43 -5.85
CA ARG A 220 -6.90 6.72 -7.03
C ARG A 220 -6.04 7.14 -8.21
N GLU A 221 -5.16 8.10 -8.02
CA GLU A 221 -4.27 8.60 -9.06
C GLU A 221 -3.24 7.53 -9.46
N ALA A 222 -2.51 6.95 -8.51
CA ALA A 222 -1.47 5.96 -8.77
C ALA A 222 -1.98 4.70 -9.51
N LEU A 223 -3.22 4.29 -9.25
CA LEU A 223 -3.83 3.15 -9.94
C LEU A 223 -4.68 3.55 -11.15
N GLY A 224 -4.81 4.84 -11.47
CA GLY A 224 -5.62 5.35 -12.57
C GLY A 224 -7.10 4.96 -12.42
N LEU A 225 -7.71 5.28 -11.27
CA LEU A 225 -9.08 4.87 -10.92
C LEU A 225 -10.11 6.00 -11.11
N GLU A 226 -9.75 7.11 -11.76
CA GLU A 226 -10.62 8.28 -11.89
C GLU A 226 -11.94 7.97 -12.58
N SER A 227 -11.92 7.06 -13.56
CA SER A 227 -13.10 6.62 -14.29
C SER A 227 -13.61 5.23 -13.88
N ALA A 228 -12.96 4.60 -12.90
CA ALA A 228 -13.37 3.28 -12.45
C ALA A 228 -14.58 3.39 -11.51
N PRO A 229 -15.64 2.59 -11.69
CA PRO A 229 -16.72 2.56 -10.73
C PRO A 229 -16.23 2.00 -9.40
N ALA A 230 -16.41 2.76 -8.32
CA ALA A 230 -16.19 2.25 -6.97
C ALA A 230 -17.40 1.39 -6.55
N PRO A 231 -17.17 0.29 -5.82
CA PRO A 231 -18.27 -0.44 -5.20
C PRO A 231 -19.04 0.47 -4.25
N ASP A 232 -20.35 0.31 -4.19
CA ASP A 232 -21.13 0.95 -3.15
C ASP A 232 -21.01 0.12 -1.84
N PRO A 233 -20.25 0.58 -0.84
CA PRO A 233 -20.09 -0.16 0.41
C PRO A 233 -21.36 -0.15 1.26
N THR A 234 -22.34 0.73 0.95
CA THR A 234 -23.57 0.86 1.73
C THR A 234 -24.66 -0.11 1.28
N THR A 235 -24.69 -0.47 -0.01
CA THR A 235 -25.74 -1.31 -0.60
C THR A 235 -25.22 -2.65 -1.11
N LEU A 236 -23.93 -2.94 -1.00
CA LEU A 236 -23.28 -4.16 -1.51
C LEU A 236 -23.71 -4.46 -2.97
N ASN A 237 -23.67 -3.46 -3.85
CA ASN A 237 -24.15 -3.53 -5.23
C ASN A 237 -25.68 -3.82 -5.35
N GLY A 238 -26.45 -3.31 -4.40
CA GLY A 238 -27.91 -3.52 -4.36
C GLY A 238 -28.34 -4.79 -3.61
N LEU A 239 -27.39 -5.60 -3.15
CA LEU A 239 -27.72 -6.75 -2.30
C LEU A 239 -28.02 -6.27 -0.88
N ARG A 240 -29.12 -6.78 -0.33
CA ARG A 240 -29.41 -6.62 1.08
C ARG A 240 -28.78 -7.76 1.85
N VAL A 241 -27.95 -7.43 2.85
CA VAL A 241 -27.39 -8.42 3.78
C VAL A 241 -28.04 -8.23 5.12
N ALA A 242 -28.66 -9.30 5.61
CA ALA A 242 -29.07 -9.38 7.01
C ALA A 242 -27.84 -9.81 7.83
N ILE A 243 -27.45 -8.97 8.79
CA ILE A 243 -26.39 -9.30 9.73
C ILE A 243 -27.06 -9.54 11.07
N SER A 244 -26.90 -10.73 11.61
CA SER A 244 -27.29 -11.05 12.98
C SER A 244 -26.04 -11.19 13.83
N HIS A 245 -26.02 -10.54 14.97
CA HIS A 245 -25.00 -10.70 15.99
C HIS A 245 -25.60 -11.51 17.15
N VAL A 246 -24.99 -12.64 17.45
CA VAL A 246 -25.34 -13.46 18.62
C VAL A 246 -24.29 -13.18 19.70
N ASP A 247 -24.73 -12.57 20.80
CA ASP A 247 -23.88 -12.35 21.96
C ASP A 247 -23.53 -13.68 22.63
N GLY A 248 -22.25 -13.88 22.96
CA GLY A 248 -21.74 -15.14 23.50
C GLY A 248 -22.13 -15.46 24.94
N ASP A 249 -22.66 -14.50 25.70
CA ASP A 249 -22.88 -14.64 27.16
C ASP A 249 -23.80 -15.79 27.56
N ALA A 250 -24.75 -16.17 26.73
CA ALA A 250 -25.65 -17.30 27.01
C ALA A 250 -25.61 -18.37 25.89
N PHE A 251 -24.72 -18.30 24.94
CA PHE A 251 -24.71 -19.17 23.77
C PHE A 251 -24.57 -20.66 24.12
N SER A 252 -23.72 -20.96 25.10
CA SER A 252 -23.56 -22.31 25.68
C SER A 252 -24.46 -22.59 26.86
N GLY A 253 -25.40 -21.70 27.21
CA GLY A 253 -26.38 -21.91 28.27
C GLY A 253 -27.46 -22.91 27.86
N ILE A 254 -28.08 -23.55 28.86
CA ILE A 254 -29.19 -24.46 28.64
C ILE A 254 -30.48 -23.66 28.43
N SER A 255 -31.15 -23.90 27.32
CA SER A 255 -32.46 -23.32 27.04
C SER A 255 -33.55 -24.00 27.85
N ARG A 256 -34.59 -23.24 28.22
CA ARG A 256 -35.80 -23.73 28.86
C ARG A 256 -37.00 -23.75 27.91
N ILE A 257 -36.73 -23.64 26.60
CA ILE A 257 -37.81 -23.57 25.59
C ILE A 257 -38.42 -24.96 25.37
N ASP A 258 -37.61 -26.02 25.45
CA ASP A 258 -38.01 -27.40 25.25
C ASP A 258 -37.64 -28.26 26.46
N ASP A 259 -38.38 -29.36 26.66
CA ASP A 259 -38.20 -30.24 27.82
C ASP A 259 -36.87 -31.01 27.81
N ASP A 260 -36.24 -31.16 26.63
CA ASP A 260 -34.94 -31.80 26.42
C ASP A 260 -33.73 -30.88 26.73
N GLN A 261 -34.01 -29.63 27.12
CA GLN A 261 -33.00 -28.65 27.56
C GLN A 261 -31.83 -28.45 26.58
N PRO A 262 -32.09 -28.14 25.31
CA PRO A 262 -31.04 -27.93 24.33
C PRO A 262 -30.18 -26.70 24.66
N LEU A 263 -28.99 -26.59 24.08
CA LEU A 263 -28.18 -25.38 24.20
C LEU A 263 -28.88 -24.20 23.51
N CYS A 264 -28.73 -23.00 24.07
CA CYS A 264 -29.32 -21.80 23.48
C CYS A 264 -28.82 -21.56 22.04
N GLY A 265 -27.56 -21.87 21.74
CA GLY A 265 -27.00 -21.79 20.40
C GLY A 265 -27.66 -22.75 19.40
N GLU A 266 -28.05 -23.96 19.84
CA GLU A 266 -28.76 -24.92 18.99
C GLU A 266 -30.18 -24.42 18.70
N VAL A 267 -30.88 -23.92 19.72
CA VAL A 267 -32.22 -23.32 19.54
C VAL A 267 -32.18 -22.15 18.55
N ILE A 268 -31.20 -21.29 18.65
CA ILE A 268 -31.03 -20.15 17.70
C ILE A 268 -30.77 -20.68 16.29
N ARG A 269 -29.86 -21.63 16.13
CA ARG A 269 -29.59 -22.25 14.83
C ARG A 269 -30.89 -22.84 14.23
N ASP A 270 -31.54 -23.73 14.93
CA ASP A 270 -32.62 -24.57 14.39
C ASP A 270 -33.94 -23.79 14.23
N ARG A 271 -34.21 -22.83 15.11
CA ARG A 271 -35.49 -22.10 15.10
C ARG A 271 -35.45 -20.72 14.45
N VAL A 272 -34.26 -20.16 14.29
CA VAL A 272 -34.10 -18.82 13.72
C VAL A 272 -33.30 -18.86 12.41
N LEU A 273 -32.04 -19.32 12.47
CA LEU A 273 -31.14 -19.18 11.32
C LEU A 273 -31.53 -20.11 10.15
N GLU A 274 -31.84 -21.38 10.40
CA GLU A 274 -32.23 -22.35 9.36
C GLU A 274 -33.58 -22.07 8.68
N ARG A 275 -34.34 -21.08 9.19
CA ARG A 275 -35.62 -20.69 8.57
C ARG A 275 -35.48 -19.64 7.47
N PHE A 276 -34.28 -19.08 7.30
CA PHE A 276 -34.00 -17.98 6.39
C PHE A 276 -32.94 -18.32 5.33
N ASP A 277 -32.71 -19.59 5.05
CA ASP A 277 -31.89 -20.06 3.94
C ASP A 277 -32.52 -19.80 2.56
#